data_d361549abf62193da67d1b33e328c043
#
_entry.id   d361549abf62193da67d1b33e328c043
#
_cell.length_a   1.000
_cell.length_b   1.000
_cell.length_c   1.000
_cell.angle_alpha   90.00
_cell.angle_beta   90.00
_cell.angle_gamma   90.00
#
_symmetry.space_group_name_H-M   'P 1'
#
loop_
_entity.id
_entity.type
_entity.pdbx_description
1 polymer ?
#
loop_
_entity_poly.entity_id
_entity_poly.type
_entity_poly.pdbx_seq_one_letter_code
_entity_poly.pdbx_strand_id
1 'polypeptide(L)'
;KGDRFKMNLVNCAMIGAFILSMPERPKVDRLTDYYAKSMMTKPMKWFCQMSGKSKFTEKDIAGMKATAALRAADRNPYSWNMEFYEYPDDSGYEGRFTQCGICVLMKKLGLYDLTPALCRLDYTMSEAGGATDFVRRYTLASGGPYCDCGYKKKGFVKAGAGQGAECLF
;
A
#
# COMPACT_ATOMS: atom_id res chain seq x y z
N LYS A 1 17.62 -12.13 2.53
CA LYS A 1 16.14 -12.08 2.60
C LYS A 1 15.66 -11.07 1.56
N GLY A 2 14.71 -11.48 0.70
CA GLY A 2 14.21 -10.64 -0.39
C GLY A 2 13.58 -9.34 0.12
N ASP A 3 13.87 -8.23 -0.55
CA ASP A 3 13.29 -6.94 -0.25
C ASP A 3 11.87 -6.88 -0.84
N ARG A 4 10.84 -6.84 0.02
CA ARG A 4 9.43 -6.78 -0.40
C ARG A 4 9.12 -5.54 -1.26
N PHE A 5 9.79 -4.42 -1.02
CA PHE A 5 9.59 -3.19 -1.81
C PHE A 5 10.10 -3.36 -3.25
N LYS A 6 11.16 -4.13 -3.45
CA LYS A 6 11.65 -4.49 -4.78
C LYS A 6 10.60 -5.30 -5.56
N MET A 7 9.93 -6.25 -4.90
CA MET A 7 8.84 -7.02 -5.54
C MET A 7 7.66 -6.12 -5.91
N ASN A 8 7.27 -5.18 -5.04
CA ASN A 8 6.23 -4.21 -5.35
C ASN A 8 6.61 -3.38 -6.60
N LEU A 9 7.87 -2.94 -6.69
CA LEU A 9 8.34 -2.19 -7.84
C LEU A 9 8.29 -3.00 -9.14
N VAL A 10 8.69 -4.27 -9.09
CA VAL A 10 8.63 -5.19 -10.25
C VAL A 10 7.18 -5.40 -10.70
N ASN A 11 6.26 -5.66 -9.76
CA ASN A 11 4.85 -5.82 -10.07
C ASN A 11 4.26 -4.55 -10.72
N CYS A 12 4.59 -3.38 -10.19
CA CYS A 12 4.14 -2.12 -10.78
C CYS A 12 4.78 -1.83 -12.15
N ALA A 13 6.02 -2.23 -12.37
CA ALA A 13 6.66 -2.13 -13.68
C ALA A 13 5.98 -3.03 -14.72
N MET A 14 5.59 -4.25 -14.35
CA MET A 14 4.82 -5.16 -15.21
C MET A 14 3.45 -4.56 -15.57
N ILE A 15 2.74 -3.99 -14.60
CA ILE A 15 1.47 -3.29 -14.86
C ILE A 15 1.68 -2.07 -15.75
N GLY A 16 2.72 -1.28 -15.51
CA GLY A 16 3.08 -0.14 -16.36
C GLY A 16 3.33 -0.57 -17.80
N ALA A 17 4.12 -1.63 -18.02
CA ALA A 17 4.37 -2.19 -19.35
C ALA A 17 3.07 -2.66 -20.03
N PHE A 18 2.19 -3.33 -19.25
CA PHE A 18 0.89 -3.76 -19.76
C PHE A 18 0.02 -2.57 -20.19
N ILE A 19 -0.08 -1.53 -19.37
CA ILE A 19 -0.84 -0.32 -19.71
C ILE A 19 -0.30 0.34 -20.97
N LEU A 20 1.02 0.45 -21.11
CA LEU A 20 1.66 1.05 -22.29
C LEU A 20 1.46 0.23 -23.57
N SER A 21 1.15 -1.07 -23.47
CA SER A 21 0.85 -1.93 -24.61
C SER A 21 -0.64 -1.94 -25.00
N MET A 22 -1.51 -1.32 -24.19
CA MET A 22 -2.94 -1.27 -24.49
C MET A 22 -3.25 -0.28 -25.61
N PRO A 23 -4.22 -0.58 -26.50
CA PRO A 23 -4.62 0.34 -27.57
C PRO A 23 -5.25 1.64 -27.02
N GLU A 24 -5.87 1.55 -25.85
CA GLU A 24 -6.48 2.70 -25.15
C GLU A 24 -6.03 2.76 -23.70
N ARG A 25 -5.76 3.97 -23.22
CA ARG A 25 -5.38 4.22 -21.83
C ARG A 25 -6.56 3.94 -20.90
N PRO A 26 -6.43 3.10 -19.86
CA PRO A 26 -7.51 2.83 -18.93
C PRO A 26 -7.79 4.04 -18.03
N LYS A 27 -9.03 4.17 -17.55
CA LYS A 27 -9.37 5.08 -16.45
C LYS A 27 -8.90 4.49 -15.11
N VAL A 28 -8.70 5.34 -14.11
CA VAL A 28 -8.21 4.95 -12.77
C VAL A 28 -9.10 3.91 -12.10
N ASP A 29 -10.42 4.10 -12.14
CA ASP A 29 -11.40 3.17 -11.57
C ASP A 29 -11.34 1.79 -12.22
N ARG A 30 -11.30 1.72 -13.55
CA ARG A 30 -11.16 0.46 -14.27
C ARG A 30 -9.84 -0.26 -13.98
N LEU A 31 -8.75 0.50 -13.88
CA LEU A 31 -7.46 -0.07 -13.52
C LEU A 31 -7.47 -0.59 -12.07
N THR A 32 -8.11 0.15 -11.15
CA THR A 32 -8.29 -0.26 -9.76
C THR A 32 -9.00 -1.61 -9.66
N ASP A 33 -10.14 -1.74 -10.34
CA ASP A 33 -10.93 -2.98 -10.35
C ASP A 33 -10.17 -4.14 -10.97
N TYR A 34 -9.51 -3.90 -12.09
CA TYR A 34 -8.68 -4.90 -12.77
C TYR A 34 -7.56 -5.38 -11.87
N TYR A 35 -6.82 -4.45 -11.26
CA TYR A 35 -5.67 -4.77 -10.40
C TYR A 35 -6.12 -5.52 -9.14
N ALA A 36 -7.19 -5.08 -8.49
CA ALA A 36 -7.77 -5.78 -7.34
C ALA A 36 -8.18 -7.21 -7.70
N LYS A 37 -8.87 -7.42 -8.81
CA LYS A 37 -9.31 -8.75 -9.27
C LYS A 37 -8.13 -9.65 -9.63
N SER A 38 -7.13 -9.12 -10.35
CA SER A 38 -5.96 -9.90 -10.78
C SER A 38 -5.08 -10.32 -9.60
N MET A 39 -5.01 -9.49 -8.55
CA MET A 39 -4.26 -9.80 -7.34
C MET A 39 -5.00 -10.74 -6.37
N MET A 40 -6.34 -10.79 -6.42
CA MET A 40 -7.15 -11.58 -5.49
C MET A 40 -7.40 -13.03 -5.98
N THR A 41 -6.37 -13.67 -6.50
CA THR A 41 -6.37 -15.11 -6.77
C THR A 41 -6.48 -15.94 -5.47
N LYS A 42 -6.92 -17.20 -5.58
CA LYS A 42 -7.00 -18.10 -4.40
C LYS A 42 -5.69 -18.20 -3.62
N PRO A 43 -4.50 -18.38 -4.26
CA PRO A 43 -3.22 -18.37 -3.54
C PRO A 43 -2.93 -17.04 -2.84
N MET A 44 -3.24 -15.91 -3.47
CA MET A 44 -2.99 -14.60 -2.88
C MET A 44 -3.91 -14.35 -1.67
N LYS A 45 -5.18 -14.70 -1.75
CA LYS A 45 -6.11 -14.63 -0.60
C LYS A 45 -5.61 -15.46 0.57
N TRP A 46 -5.19 -16.68 0.30
CA TRP A 46 -4.60 -17.55 1.33
C TRP A 46 -3.34 -16.91 1.95
N PHE A 47 -2.45 -16.36 1.13
CA PHE A 47 -1.27 -15.65 1.61
C PHE A 47 -1.63 -14.44 2.49
N CYS A 48 -2.61 -13.62 2.08
CA CYS A 48 -3.10 -12.49 2.88
C CYS A 48 -3.66 -12.95 4.24
N GLN A 49 -4.46 -14.04 4.26
CA GLN A 49 -5.01 -14.60 5.49
C GLN A 49 -3.92 -15.13 6.43
N MET A 50 -2.91 -15.83 5.88
CA MET A 50 -1.78 -16.29 6.68
C MET A 50 -0.95 -15.14 7.24
N SER A 51 -0.71 -14.11 6.43
CA SER A 51 -0.03 -12.88 6.86
C SER A 51 -0.84 -12.14 7.93
N GLY A 52 -2.17 -12.11 7.79
CA GLY A 52 -3.08 -11.51 8.76
C GLY A 52 -2.97 -12.10 10.16
N LYS A 53 -2.76 -13.42 10.27
CA LYS A 53 -2.60 -14.11 11.58
C LYS A 53 -1.39 -13.66 12.39
N SER A 54 -0.37 -13.11 11.73
CA SER A 54 0.82 -12.59 12.41
C SER A 54 0.79 -11.10 12.69
N LYS A 55 -0.28 -10.39 12.27
CA LYS A 55 -0.43 -8.97 12.49
C LYS A 55 -0.50 -8.61 13.98
N PHE A 56 0.10 -7.48 14.34
CA PHE A 56 0.15 -6.94 15.71
C PHE A 56 0.88 -7.81 16.74
N THR A 57 1.52 -8.90 16.34
CA THR A 57 2.41 -9.64 17.24
C THR A 57 3.69 -8.84 17.49
N GLU A 58 4.37 -9.10 18.61
CA GLU A 58 5.68 -8.48 18.92
C GLU A 58 6.68 -8.64 17.76
N LYS A 59 6.66 -9.81 17.10
CA LYS A 59 7.51 -10.09 15.95
C LYS A 59 7.16 -9.23 14.74
N ASP A 60 5.88 -9.00 14.48
CA ASP A 60 5.40 -8.11 13.41
C ASP A 60 5.84 -6.67 13.68
N ILE A 61 5.60 -6.17 14.89
CA ILE A 61 5.98 -4.82 15.32
C ILE A 61 7.51 -4.63 15.25
N ALA A 62 8.29 -5.57 15.78
CA ALA A 62 9.75 -5.54 15.69
C ALA A 62 10.24 -5.55 14.24
N GLY A 63 9.59 -6.33 13.37
CA GLY A 63 9.87 -6.36 11.93
C GLY A 63 9.57 -5.02 11.23
N MET A 64 8.48 -4.36 11.61
CA MET A 64 8.13 -3.03 11.09
C MET A 64 9.12 -1.96 11.54
N LYS A 65 9.51 -1.95 12.83
CA LYS A 65 10.53 -1.04 13.37
C LYS A 65 11.89 -1.24 12.67
N ALA A 66 12.32 -2.49 12.50
CA ALA A 66 13.57 -2.80 11.78
C ALA A 66 13.49 -2.36 10.30
N THR A 67 12.36 -2.54 9.65
CA THR A 67 12.14 -2.07 8.28
C THR A 67 12.21 -0.54 8.20
N ALA A 68 11.57 0.17 9.12
CA ALA A 68 11.63 1.64 9.18
C ALA A 68 13.06 2.15 9.37
N ALA A 69 13.83 1.54 10.28
CA ALA A 69 15.24 1.90 10.49
C ALA A 69 16.09 1.73 9.22
N LEU A 70 15.92 0.62 8.49
CA LEU A 70 16.61 0.38 7.23
C LEU A 70 16.22 1.41 6.16
N ARG A 71 14.92 1.75 6.07
CA ARG A 71 14.40 2.70 5.08
C ARG A 71 14.74 4.15 5.41
N ALA A 72 14.84 4.51 6.66
CA ALA A 72 15.31 5.85 7.08
C ALA A 72 16.74 6.14 6.63
N ALA A 73 17.59 5.11 6.54
CA ALA A 73 18.95 5.19 6.04
C ALA A 73 19.09 5.11 4.52
N ASP A 74 18.05 4.68 3.80
CA ASP A 74 18.07 4.51 2.35
C ASP A 74 18.10 5.88 1.64
N ARG A 75 19.13 6.11 0.83
CA ARG A 75 19.32 7.34 0.04
C ARG A 75 19.01 7.14 -1.45
N ASN A 76 18.55 5.95 -1.86
CA ASN A 76 18.18 5.69 -3.23
C ASN A 76 16.90 6.45 -3.60
N PRO A 77 16.94 7.40 -4.57
CA PRO A 77 15.77 8.20 -4.94
C PRO A 77 14.64 7.38 -5.61
N TYR A 78 14.92 6.14 -6.00
CA TYR A 78 13.95 5.22 -6.59
C TYR A 78 13.39 4.21 -5.61
N SER A 79 13.70 4.35 -4.33
CA SER A 79 13.26 3.47 -3.26
C SER A 79 12.13 4.10 -2.44
N TRP A 80 11.93 3.59 -1.25
CA TRP A 80 11.02 4.14 -0.25
C TRP A 80 11.81 4.52 0.98
N ASN A 81 11.42 5.60 1.63
CA ASN A 81 11.68 5.79 3.04
C ASN A 81 10.47 5.32 3.85
N MET A 82 10.65 5.13 5.13
CA MET A 82 9.56 4.70 6.02
C MET A 82 9.82 5.18 7.43
N GLU A 83 8.81 5.77 8.04
CA GLU A 83 8.69 5.97 9.47
C GLU A 83 7.63 5.02 10.02
N PHE A 84 7.75 4.65 11.29
CA PHE A 84 6.81 3.72 11.93
C PHE A 84 6.24 4.33 13.20
N TYR A 85 4.92 4.27 13.35
CA TYR A 85 4.19 4.80 14.49
C TYR A 85 3.22 3.75 15.02
N GLU A 86 3.25 3.51 16.32
CA GLU A 86 2.21 2.76 17.02
C GLU A 86 1.12 3.75 17.46
N TYR A 87 -0.14 3.37 17.32
CA TYR A 87 -1.23 4.25 17.76
C TYR A 87 -1.33 4.24 19.29
N PRO A 88 -1.49 5.44 19.95
CA PRO A 88 -1.52 5.54 21.39
C PRO A 88 -2.67 4.79 22.07
N ASP A 89 -3.73 4.51 21.31
CA ASP A 89 -4.92 3.79 21.76
C ASP A 89 -4.82 2.27 21.62
N ASP A 90 -3.62 1.76 21.32
CA ASP A 90 -3.34 0.35 21.04
C ASP A 90 -4.22 -0.25 19.91
N SER A 91 -4.82 0.60 19.07
CA SER A 91 -5.65 0.15 17.95
C SER A 91 -4.86 -0.48 16.82
N GLY A 92 -3.55 -0.25 16.75
CA GLY A 92 -2.68 -0.74 15.70
C GLY A 92 -1.47 0.14 15.46
N TYR A 93 -1.06 0.27 14.20
CA TYR A 93 0.12 1.03 13.82
C TYR A 93 0.03 1.61 12.40
N GLU A 94 0.93 2.53 12.08
CA GLU A 94 1.05 3.20 10.80
C GLU A 94 2.49 3.14 10.27
N GLY A 95 2.63 2.82 8.99
CA GLY A 95 3.83 3.08 8.21
C GLY A 95 3.65 4.37 7.41
N ARG A 96 4.49 5.37 7.63
CA ARG A 96 4.44 6.65 6.92
C ARG A 96 5.58 6.77 5.92
N PHE A 97 5.25 7.17 4.68
CA PHE A 97 6.19 7.24 3.58
C PHE A 97 6.19 8.66 2.99
N THR A 98 7.33 9.32 2.96
CA THR A 98 7.53 10.62 2.27
C THR A 98 8.22 10.45 0.90
N GLN A 99 8.63 9.22 0.57
CA GLN A 99 9.17 8.82 -0.73
C GLN A 99 8.57 7.48 -1.14
N CYS A 100 8.19 7.35 -2.42
CA CYS A 100 7.58 6.14 -2.96
C CYS A 100 8.18 5.81 -4.34
N GLY A 101 8.86 4.67 -4.46
CA GLY A 101 9.47 4.21 -5.70
C GLY A 101 8.45 3.96 -6.82
N ILE A 102 7.20 3.58 -6.47
CA ILE A 102 6.12 3.44 -7.45
C ILE A 102 5.76 4.80 -8.06
N CYS A 103 5.62 5.84 -7.24
CA CYS A 103 5.37 7.20 -7.74
C CYS A 103 6.46 7.66 -8.71
N VAL A 104 7.73 7.39 -8.38
CA VAL A 104 8.87 7.72 -9.24
C VAL A 104 8.81 6.93 -10.56
N LEU A 105 8.55 5.62 -10.49
CA LEU A 105 8.41 4.77 -11.68
C LEU A 105 7.28 5.24 -12.58
N MET A 106 6.08 5.42 -12.03
CA MET A 106 4.89 5.81 -12.80
C MET A 106 5.07 7.20 -13.44
N LYS A 107 5.74 8.13 -12.74
CA LYS A 107 6.09 9.44 -13.31
C LYS A 107 7.04 9.30 -14.52
N LYS A 108 8.06 8.44 -14.42
CA LYS A 108 8.98 8.16 -15.53
C LYS A 108 8.31 7.51 -16.74
N LEU A 109 7.29 6.69 -16.51
CA LEU A 109 6.50 6.05 -17.56
C LEU A 109 5.41 6.96 -18.16
N GLY A 110 5.21 8.18 -17.64
CA GLY A 110 4.11 9.06 -18.05
C GLY A 110 2.73 8.56 -17.60
N LEU A 111 2.68 7.74 -16.55
CA LEU A 111 1.49 7.08 -16.02
C LEU A 111 1.14 7.54 -14.60
N TYR A 112 1.65 8.70 -14.17
CA TYR A 112 1.53 9.14 -12.77
C TYR A 112 0.09 9.31 -12.30
N ASP A 113 -0.80 9.78 -13.16
CA ASP A 113 -2.24 9.93 -12.92
C ASP A 113 -2.96 8.59 -12.65
N LEU A 114 -2.37 7.46 -13.06
CA LEU A 114 -2.90 6.12 -12.78
C LEU A 114 -2.34 5.52 -11.46
N THR A 115 -1.39 6.17 -10.82
CA THR A 115 -0.77 5.68 -9.57
C THR A 115 -1.79 5.47 -8.44
N PRO A 116 -2.84 6.30 -8.27
CA PRO A 116 -3.86 6.05 -7.24
C PRO A 116 -4.51 4.66 -7.33
N ALA A 117 -4.67 4.11 -8.54
CA ALA A 117 -5.19 2.74 -8.71
C ALA A 117 -4.30 1.68 -8.04
N LEU A 118 -2.98 1.86 -8.09
CA LEU A 118 -2.02 0.96 -7.45
C LEU A 118 -2.06 1.08 -5.92
N CYS A 119 -2.26 2.29 -5.40
CA CYS A 119 -2.37 2.56 -3.96
C CYS A 119 -3.62 1.91 -3.33
N ARG A 120 -4.68 1.69 -4.11
CA ARG A 120 -5.93 1.05 -3.63
C ARG A 120 -5.75 -0.42 -3.29
N LEU A 121 -4.71 -1.09 -3.78
CA LEU A 121 -4.45 -2.50 -3.49
C LEU A 121 -4.26 -2.78 -1.99
N ASP A 122 -3.74 -1.83 -1.22
CA ASP A 122 -3.55 -1.98 0.23
C ASP A 122 -4.88 -2.28 0.95
N TYR A 123 -5.96 -1.61 0.55
CA TYR A 123 -7.32 -1.88 1.07
C TYR A 123 -7.77 -3.29 0.72
N THR A 124 -7.63 -3.68 -0.54
CA THR A 124 -8.01 -5.01 -1.04
C THR A 124 -7.27 -6.12 -0.32
N MET A 125 -5.95 -5.95 -0.09
CA MET A 125 -5.13 -6.93 0.60
C MET A 125 -5.46 -7.01 2.10
N SER A 126 -5.73 -5.87 2.74
CA SER A 126 -6.14 -5.81 4.15
C SER A 126 -7.47 -6.52 4.36
N GLU A 127 -8.45 -6.23 3.50
CA GLU A 127 -9.76 -6.90 3.53
C GLU A 127 -9.62 -8.41 3.33
N ALA A 128 -8.85 -8.84 2.33
CA ALA A 128 -8.59 -10.26 2.08
C ALA A 128 -7.90 -10.97 3.24
N GLY A 129 -7.06 -10.26 3.98
CA GLY A 129 -6.37 -10.78 5.17
C GLY A 129 -7.27 -10.92 6.39
N GLY A 130 -8.32 -10.11 6.48
CA GLY A 130 -9.37 -10.18 7.49
C GLY A 130 -8.96 -9.77 8.92
N ALA A 131 -7.69 -9.48 9.17
CA ALA A 131 -7.17 -9.14 10.50
C ALA A 131 -7.11 -7.63 10.79
N THR A 132 -7.16 -6.82 9.74
CA THR A 132 -6.98 -5.37 9.83
C THR A 132 -8.08 -4.61 9.13
N ASP A 133 -8.39 -3.43 9.65
CA ASP A 133 -9.04 -2.35 8.93
C ASP A 133 -7.95 -1.39 8.45
N PHE A 134 -7.77 -1.29 7.14
CA PHE A 134 -6.79 -0.37 6.56
C PHE A 134 -7.35 1.05 6.56
N VAL A 135 -6.58 2.00 7.09
CA VAL A 135 -6.95 3.41 7.17
C VAL A 135 -5.88 4.26 6.50
N ARG A 136 -6.31 5.28 5.74
CA ARG A 136 -5.42 6.20 5.02
C ARG A 136 -6.09 7.55 4.83
N ARG A 137 -5.38 8.61 5.09
CA ARG A 137 -5.81 9.99 4.85
C ARG A 137 -5.12 10.60 3.64
N TYR A 138 -3.84 10.30 3.44
CA TYR A 138 -3.03 10.90 2.39
C TYR A 138 -2.31 9.86 1.54
N THR A 139 -2.08 10.19 0.27
CA THR A 139 -1.11 9.50 -0.58
C THR A 139 -0.25 10.52 -1.33
N LEU A 140 1.01 10.17 -1.57
CA LEU A 140 1.89 10.94 -2.45
C LEU A 140 1.34 10.97 -3.89
N ALA A 141 0.69 9.89 -4.31
CA ALA A 141 0.07 9.78 -5.63
C ALA A 141 -1.06 10.77 -5.87
N SER A 142 -1.73 11.22 -4.80
CA SER A 142 -2.81 12.23 -4.85
C SER A 142 -2.35 13.61 -4.38
N GLY A 143 -1.03 13.87 -4.35
CA GLY A 143 -0.48 15.16 -3.95
C GLY A 143 -0.43 15.42 -2.45
N GLY A 144 -0.70 14.40 -1.62
CA GLY A 144 -0.55 14.50 -0.17
C GLY A 144 0.91 14.64 0.27
N PRO A 145 1.17 15.12 1.49
CA PRO A 145 2.53 15.34 2.00
C PRO A 145 3.29 14.04 2.30
N TYR A 146 2.57 12.93 2.46
CA TYR A 146 3.08 11.57 2.71
C TYR A 146 2.00 10.53 2.37
N CYS A 147 2.38 9.25 2.38
CA CYS A 147 1.41 8.15 2.43
C CYS A 147 1.33 7.64 3.87
N ASP A 148 0.15 7.65 4.48
CA ASP A 148 -0.14 7.04 5.77
C ASP A 148 -0.79 5.68 5.55
N CYS A 149 0.00 4.62 5.72
CA CYS A 149 -0.47 3.25 5.61
C CYS A 149 -0.79 2.72 7.01
N GLY A 150 -2.00 3.01 7.49
CA GLY A 150 -2.46 2.63 8.81
C GLY A 150 -3.17 1.27 8.81
N TYR A 151 -2.83 0.45 9.79
CA TYR A 151 -3.45 -0.85 10.03
C TYR A 151 -4.04 -0.84 11.45
N LYS A 152 -5.36 -0.90 11.56
CA LYS A 152 -6.07 -1.04 12.83
C LYS A 152 -6.55 -2.46 13.03
N LYS A 153 -6.59 -2.93 14.26
CA LYS A 153 -7.17 -4.23 14.62
C LYS A 153 -8.60 -4.31 14.12
N LYS A 154 -8.99 -5.42 13.51
CA LYS A 154 -10.32 -5.58 12.88
C LYS A 154 -11.45 -5.29 13.89
N GLY A 155 -12.42 -4.46 13.46
CA GLY A 155 -13.55 -4.05 14.29
C GLY A 155 -13.23 -2.95 15.31
N PHE A 156 -12.00 -2.45 15.39
CA PHE A 156 -11.63 -1.33 16.24
C PHE A 156 -12.20 0.00 15.71
N VAL A 157 -12.28 0.13 14.38
CA VAL A 157 -12.97 1.25 13.72
C VAL A 157 -14.47 0.94 13.75
N LYS A 158 -15.25 1.71 14.54
CA LYS A 158 -16.71 1.55 14.58
C LYS A 158 -17.27 1.69 13.15
N ALA A 159 -18.15 0.76 12.78
CA ALA A 159 -18.92 0.88 11.55
C ALA A 159 -19.64 2.25 11.53
N GLY A 160 -19.29 3.11 10.58
CA GLY A 160 -19.80 4.50 10.49
C GLY A 160 -18.75 5.60 10.69
N ALA A 161 -17.57 5.31 11.21
CA ALA A 161 -16.44 6.24 11.14
C ALA A 161 -15.77 6.06 9.75
N GLY A 162 -16.43 6.64 8.76
CA GLY A 162 -15.98 6.99 7.43
C GLY A 162 -14.92 6.10 6.75
N GLN A 163 -15.38 5.23 5.85
CA GLN A 163 -14.68 4.99 4.58
C GLN A 163 -14.68 6.29 3.71
N GLY A 164 -14.83 7.42 4.33
CA GLY A 164 -15.04 8.72 3.75
C GLY A 164 -13.95 9.72 4.07
N ALA A 165 -12.68 9.34 3.89
CA ALA A 165 -11.74 10.28 3.34
C ALA A 165 -11.49 9.79 1.91
N GLU A 166 -12.43 10.08 1.02
CA GLU A 166 -12.13 10.20 -0.40
C GLU A 166 -10.80 10.94 -0.49
N CYS A 167 -9.81 10.29 -1.13
CA CYS A 167 -8.64 11.01 -1.60
C CYS A 167 -9.20 12.19 -2.38
N LEU A 168 -9.20 13.37 -1.80
CA LEU A 168 -9.50 14.60 -2.50
C LEU A 168 -8.50 14.65 -3.66
N PHE A 169 -9.06 14.69 -4.84
CA PHE A 169 -8.39 14.70 -6.14
C PHE A 169 -7.35 15.81 -6.24
#